data_5a861b0723b1dc9882f2887e4d9b0cfd
#
_entry.id   5a861b0723b1dc9882f2887e4d9b0cfd
#
_cell.length_a   1.000
_cell.length_b   1.000
_cell.length_c   1.000
_cell.angle_alpha   90.00
_cell.angle_beta   90.00
_cell.angle_gamma   90.00
#
_symmetry.space_group_name_H-M   'P 1'
#
loop_
_entity.id
_entity.type
_entity.pdbx_description
1 polymer ?
#
loop_
_entity_poly.entity_id
_entity_poly.type
_entity_poly.pdbx_seq_one_letter_code
_entity_poly.pdbx_strand_id
1 'polypeptide(L)'
;VNFIALRIASSEYTFASNWKAMNMIESNVISAKSCGVDDRAWMSNLVESEYRGNFPALSDSGIRFEPETVPLTNSIWESKAFSHLHKTWSMDGFDTLSLPTAIGEVGDSPAFDRIVAPDVENMPLKFPGTDVRLPAEYAAVSDIVRRIVNVRASMDAASYHESYFYLTWTQIRIAPFRTQRRSGLHVDGMQGKERPTKTPPETTFIVSNSLPTVFVNQVYDVKNFDTARYNLFREFEAQTDHRNEFTTDPYVIYMIDAFAVHRPQMALRDTRRTFLKMVCSRIDFNRPQNADNPMFDRKIAKIEPGLDLQNSLALLR
;
A
#
# COMPACT_ATOMS: atom_id res chain seq x y z
N VAL A 1 17.81 28.57 -2.01
CA VAL A 1 18.60 27.41 -1.55
C VAL A 1 17.71 26.49 -0.72
N ASN A 2 16.92 27.02 0.25
CA ASN A 2 16.03 26.21 1.09
C ASN A 2 14.89 25.50 0.32
N PHE A 3 14.40 26.06 -0.77
CA PHE A 3 13.29 25.48 -1.56
C PHE A 3 13.69 24.26 -2.40
N ILE A 4 14.92 24.18 -2.86
CA ILE A 4 15.41 23.06 -3.69
C ILE A 4 15.75 21.85 -2.81
N ALA A 5 16.36 22.08 -1.65
CA ALA A 5 16.64 21.01 -0.68
C ALA A 5 15.35 20.36 -0.14
N LEU A 6 14.27 21.14 0.09
CA LEU A 6 12.99 20.61 0.54
C LEU A 6 12.27 19.76 -0.54
N ARG A 7 12.47 20.07 -1.81
CA ARG A 7 11.85 19.29 -2.90
C ARG A 7 12.53 17.94 -3.15
N ILE A 8 13.84 17.84 -2.91
CA ILE A 8 14.58 16.58 -3.01
C ILE A 8 14.30 15.67 -1.79
N ALA A 9 14.15 16.26 -0.60
CA ALA A 9 13.84 15.51 0.62
C ALA A 9 12.39 15.01 0.70
N SER A 10 11.47 15.61 -0.05
CA SER A 10 10.04 15.23 0.00
C SER A 10 9.65 14.08 -0.94
N SER A 11 10.54 13.61 -1.78
CA SER A 11 10.15 12.67 -2.81
C SER A 11 10.56 11.23 -2.62
N GLU A 12 11.61 10.85 -1.87
CA GLU A 12 12.00 9.43 -1.96
C GLU A 12 12.83 8.78 -0.81
N TYR A 13 13.06 9.35 0.42
CA TYR A 13 13.93 8.65 1.39
C TYR A 13 13.54 8.73 2.87
N THR A 14 13.87 7.65 3.59
CA THR A 14 13.65 7.48 5.03
C THR A 14 14.59 8.35 5.89
N PHE A 15 14.10 8.81 7.04
CA PHE A 15 14.70 9.88 7.86
C PHE A 15 16.13 9.60 8.38
N ALA A 16 16.54 8.35 8.55
CA ALA A 16 17.87 8.01 9.11
C ALA A 16 19.01 8.02 8.07
N SER A 17 18.73 7.64 6.82
CA SER A 17 19.69 7.76 5.71
C SER A 17 19.82 9.21 5.25
N ASN A 18 18.79 10.03 5.44
CA ASN A 18 18.74 11.43 5.06
C ASN A 18 19.63 12.34 5.92
N TRP A 19 19.82 12.03 7.22
CA TRP A 19 20.63 12.90 8.09
C TRP A 19 22.12 12.91 7.69
N LYS A 20 22.68 11.77 7.31
CA LYS A 20 24.05 11.68 6.79
C LYS A 20 24.19 12.32 5.41
N ALA A 21 23.23 12.09 4.53
CA ALA A 21 23.20 12.67 3.19
C ALA A 21 22.98 14.20 3.24
N MET A 22 22.09 14.69 4.11
CA MET A 22 21.89 16.13 4.31
C MET A 22 23.15 16.83 4.84
N ASN A 23 23.83 16.26 5.83
CA ASN A 23 25.07 16.85 6.36
C ASN A 23 26.22 16.83 5.34
N MET A 24 26.29 15.81 4.46
CA MET A 24 27.27 15.79 3.36
C MET A 24 26.90 16.80 2.26
N ILE A 25 25.64 16.97 1.93
CA ILE A 25 25.18 17.96 0.94
C ILE A 25 25.42 19.38 1.47
N GLU A 26 25.13 19.68 2.73
CA GLU A 26 25.40 21.00 3.32
C GLU A 26 26.91 21.35 3.36
N SER A 27 27.77 20.40 3.76
CA SER A 27 29.21 20.62 3.77
C SER A 27 29.78 20.81 2.36
N ASN A 28 29.25 20.10 1.36
CA ASN A 28 29.74 20.22 -0.02
C ASN A 28 29.15 21.43 -0.75
N VAL A 29 27.94 21.90 -0.42
CA VAL A 29 27.35 23.14 -0.96
C VAL A 29 28.13 24.36 -0.43
N ILE A 30 28.58 24.35 0.82
CA ILE A 30 29.41 25.40 1.39
C ILE A 30 30.77 25.44 0.68
N SER A 31 31.36 24.29 0.35
CA SER A 31 32.62 24.19 -0.38
C SER A 31 32.50 24.64 -1.85
N ALA A 32 31.41 24.28 -2.55
CA ALA A 32 31.20 24.65 -3.96
C ALA A 32 30.98 26.16 -4.16
N LYS A 33 30.25 26.82 -3.25
CA LYS A 33 30.08 28.30 -3.29
C LYS A 33 31.37 29.09 -3.21
N SER A 34 32.38 28.53 -2.57
CA SER A 34 33.69 29.18 -2.48
C SER A 34 34.52 29.08 -3.78
N CYS A 35 34.12 28.20 -4.72
CA CYS A 35 34.88 27.93 -5.95
C CYS A 35 34.19 28.45 -7.23
N GLY A 36 33.04 29.13 -7.16
CA GLY A 36 32.37 29.74 -8.33
C GLY A 36 31.84 28.77 -9.36
N VAL A 37 31.50 27.54 -8.97
CA VAL A 37 30.97 26.49 -9.84
C VAL A 37 29.45 26.66 -9.97
N ASP A 38 28.90 26.40 -11.17
CA ASP A 38 27.45 26.42 -11.43
C ASP A 38 26.71 25.34 -10.58
N ASP A 39 25.95 25.86 -9.62
CA ASP A 39 25.26 25.05 -8.59
C ASP A 39 24.37 23.93 -9.17
N ARG A 40 23.91 24.04 -10.42
CA ARG A 40 22.99 23.06 -11.03
C ARG A 40 23.72 21.88 -11.67
N ALA A 41 24.76 22.13 -12.41
CA ALA A 41 25.52 21.08 -13.09
C ALA A 41 26.29 20.22 -12.09
N TRP A 42 26.80 20.82 -11.01
CA TRP A 42 27.52 20.11 -9.96
C TRP A 42 26.60 19.21 -9.13
N MET A 43 25.40 19.68 -8.73
CA MET A 43 24.42 18.88 -7.98
C MET A 43 23.90 17.70 -8.81
N SER A 44 23.68 17.89 -10.10
CA SER A 44 23.27 16.81 -10.99
C SER A 44 24.33 15.69 -11.07
N ASN A 45 25.58 16.07 -11.20
CA ASN A 45 26.72 15.14 -11.30
C ASN A 45 27.02 14.45 -9.96
N LEU A 46 26.85 15.11 -8.82
CA LEU A 46 27.05 14.52 -7.49
C LEU A 46 25.97 13.45 -7.20
N VAL A 47 24.71 13.79 -7.47
CA VAL A 47 23.59 12.85 -7.32
C VAL A 47 23.78 11.64 -8.25
N GLU A 48 24.18 11.84 -9.52
CA GLU A 48 24.40 10.71 -10.43
C GLU A 48 25.65 9.88 -10.07
N SER A 49 26.74 10.46 -9.58
CA SER A 49 27.98 9.71 -9.32
C SER A 49 27.95 8.93 -8.00
N GLU A 50 27.40 9.49 -6.93
CA GLU A 50 27.34 8.80 -5.63
C GLU A 50 26.21 7.77 -5.57
N TYR A 51 25.08 8.01 -6.28
CA TYR A 51 23.99 7.05 -6.31
C TYR A 51 24.16 5.89 -7.30
N ARG A 52 24.93 6.04 -8.38
CA ARG A 52 25.25 4.92 -9.29
C ARG A 52 26.29 3.95 -8.73
N GLY A 53 27.08 4.34 -7.74
CA GLY A 53 28.20 3.54 -7.25
C GLY A 53 27.92 2.58 -6.10
N ASN A 54 26.84 2.75 -5.35
CA ASN A 54 26.61 2.04 -4.09
C ASN A 54 25.30 1.26 -3.95
N PHE A 55 24.46 1.19 -5.00
CA PHE A 55 23.48 0.13 -5.02
C PHE A 55 24.15 -1.12 -5.63
N PRO A 56 24.28 -2.21 -4.85
CA PRO A 56 24.59 -3.49 -5.47
C PRO A 56 23.53 -3.65 -6.58
N ALA A 57 23.97 -4.07 -7.76
CA ALA A 57 23.04 -4.46 -8.83
C ALA A 57 21.96 -5.27 -8.15
N LEU A 58 20.71 -4.75 -8.13
CA LEU A 58 19.58 -5.37 -7.45
C LEU A 58 19.55 -6.80 -7.98
N SER A 59 20.06 -7.71 -7.16
CA SER A 59 20.26 -9.10 -7.58
C SER A 59 18.87 -9.68 -7.84
N ASP A 60 18.73 -10.55 -8.83
CA ASP A 60 17.58 -11.45 -9.04
C ASP A 60 17.27 -12.30 -7.80
N SER A 61 17.91 -12.02 -6.67
CA SER A 61 17.76 -12.70 -5.41
C SER A 61 16.49 -12.25 -4.71
N GLY A 62 15.60 -13.19 -4.53
CA GLY A 62 14.36 -13.01 -3.81
C GLY A 62 13.64 -14.34 -3.64
N ILE A 63 12.48 -14.28 -3.00
CA ILE A 63 11.66 -15.47 -2.74
C ILE A 63 10.55 -15.52 -3.79
N ARG A 64 10.39 -16.69 -4.42
CA ARG A 64 9.23 -16.99 -5.26
C ARG A 64 8.28 -17.88 -4.48
N PHE A 65 6.98 -17.57 -4.57
CA PHE A 65 5.94 -18.32 -3.90
C PHE A 65 5.05 -19.00 -4.93
N GLU A 66 4.99 -20.31 -4.87
CA GLU A 66 3.91 -21.10 -5.43
C GLU A 66 2.84 -21.26 -4.33
N PRO A 67 1.56 -20.99 -4.59
CA PRO A 67 0.54 -21.11 -3.59
C PRO A 67 0.27 -22.56 -3.23
N GLU A 68 0.15 -22.82 -1.95
CA GLU A 68 -0.32 -24.09 -1.41
C GLU A 68 -1.80 -23.99 -1.05
N THR A 69 -2.57 -25.02 -1.36
CA THR A 69 -3.96 -25.09 -0.92
C THR A 69 -4.01 -25.32 0.59
N VAL A 70 -4.66 -24.40 1.28
CA VAL A 70 -4.85 -24.47 2.74
C VAL A 70 -6.34 -24.54 3.08
N PRO A 71 -6.73 -25.23 4.17
CA PRO A 71 -8.11 -25.21 4.62
C PRO A 71 -8.48 -23.79 5.07
N LEU A 72 -9.61 -23.29 4.57
CA LEU A 72 -10.16 -22.00 4.97
C LEU A 72 -11.07 -22.18 6.18
N THR A 73 -10.99 -21.23 7.13
CA THR A 73 -11.89 -21.20 8.27
C THR A 73 -13.31 -20.78 7.88
N ASN A 74 -14.31 -21.12 8.70
CA ASN A 74 -15.68 -20.70 8.47
C ASN A 74 -15.79 -19.17 8.36
N SER A 75 -15.04 -18.41 9.18
CA SER A 75 -15.02 -16.96 9.14
C SER A 75 -14.57 -16.40 7.78
N ILE A 76 -13.64 -17.07 7.08
CA ILE A 76 -13.22 -16.69 5.74
C ILE A 76 -14.35 -16.98 4.73
N TRP A 77 -14.97 -18.17 4.78
CA TRP A 77 -16.07 -18.54 3.91
C TRP A 77 -17.29 -17.62 4.04
N GLU A 78 -17.57 -17.17 5.27
CA GLU A 78 -18.70 -16.30 5.59
C GLU A 78 -18.36 -14.80 5.38
N SER A 79 -17.11 -14.46 5.11
CA SER A 79 -16.68 -13.06 4.95
C SER A 79 -17.27 -12.40 3.70
N LYS A 80 -17.48 -11.10 3.78
CA LYS A 80 -17.87 -10.30 2.60
C LYS A 80 -16.77 -10.28 1.54
N ALA A 81 -15.50 -10.30 1.94
CA ALA A 81 -14.38 -10.38 1.02
C ALA A 81 -14.44 -11.64 0.14
N PHE A 82 -14.86 -12.79 0.69
CA PHE A 82 -15.11 -14.00 -0.09
C PHE A 82 -16.33 -13.86 -1.00
N SER A 83 -17.44 -13.40 -0.46
CA SER A 83 -18.71 -13.30 -1.22
C SER A 83 -18.65 -12.28 -2.37
N HIS A 84 -17.69 -11.35 -2.35
CA HIS A 84 -17.52 -10.30 -3.35
C HIS A 84 -16.51 -10.63 -4.46
N LEU A 85 -15.76 -11.73 -4.35
CA LEU A 85 -14.71 -12.10 -5.33
C LEU A 85 -15.18 -12.11 -6.79
N HIS A 86 -16.45 -12.50 -7.03
CA HIS A 86 -17.01 -12.63 -8.38
C HIS A 86 -18.05 -11.56 -8.70
N LYS A 87 -18.32 -10.64 -7.78
CA LYS A 87 -19.27 -9.57 -8.02
C LYS A 87 -18.60 -8.40 -8.71
N THR A 88 -19.35 -7.71 -9.54
CA THR A 88 -18.94 -6.38 -10.01
C THR A 88 -19.06 -5.38 -8.86
N TRP A 89 -18.11 -4.47 -8.75
CA TRP A 89 -18.17 -3.41 -7.74
C TRP A 89 -19.44 -2.56 -7.95
N SER A 90 -20.22 -2.33 -6.92
CA SER A 90 -21.45 -1.54 -6.92
C SER A 90 -21.60 -0.83 -5.58
N MET A 91 -22.29 0.31 -5.59
CA MET A 91 -22.68 1.03 -4.36
C MET A 91 -23.56 0.17 -3.44
N ASP A 92 -24.27 -0.83 -3.97
CA ASP A 92 -25.07 -1.76 -3.17
C ASP A 92 -24.23 -2.59 -2.19
N GLY A 93 -22.90 -2.65 -2.39
CA GLY A 93 -21.98 -3.31 -1.45
C GLY A 93 -21.97 -2.69 -0.06
N PHE A 94 -22.37 -1.44 0.07
CA PHE A 94 -22.47 -0.73 1.36
C PHE A 94 -23.78 -0.97 2.12
N ASP A 95 -24.80 -1.55 1.46
CA ASP A 95 -26.07 -1.93 2.09
C ASP A 95 -25.93 -3.14 3.03
N THR A 96 -24.78 -3.78 3.01
CA THR A 96 -24.48 -4.94 3.85
C THR A 96 -23.20 -4.71 4.63
N LEU A 97 -23.20 -5.19 5.88
CA LEU A 97 -22.05 -5.03 6.77
C LEU A 97 -20.82 -5.74 6.21
N SER A 98 -19.72 -4.99 6.07
CA SER A 98 -18.41 -5.52 5.70
C SER A 98 -17.41 -5.25 6.81
N LEU A 99 -16.90 -6.31 7.42
CA LEU A 99 -15.98 -6.28 8.55
C LEU A 99 -14.66 -6.99 8.22
N PRO A 100 -13.56 -6.61 8.86
CA PRO A 100 -12.29 -7.31 8.72
C PRO A 100 -12.39 -8.75 9.25
N THR A 101 -11.82 -9.69 8.50
CA THR A 101 -11.77 -11.11 8.87
C THR A 101 -10.33 -11.50 9.19
N ALA A 102 -10.07 -11.99 10.40
CA ALA A 102 -8.75 -12.48 10.78
C ALA A 102 -8.40 -13.76 9.98
N ILE A 103 -7.20 -13.79 9.39
CA ILE A 103 -6.71 -14.97 8.66
C ILE A 103 -5.49 -15.62 9.31
N GLY A 104 -4.99 -15.03 10.39
CA GLY A 104 -3.88 -15.54 11.19
C GLY A 104 -3.12 -14.44 11.88
N GLU A 105 -2.07 -14.85 12.59
CA GLU A 105 -1.21 -13.95 13.37
C GLU A 105 0.21 -13.94 12.81
N VAL A 106 0.96 -12.89 13.10
CA VAL A 106 2.40 -12.83 12.88
C VAL A 106 3.08 -13.78 13.85
N GLY A 107 3.84 -14.75 13.34
CA GLY A 107 4.42 -15.81 14.17
C GLY A 107 5.47 -15.31 15.18
N ASP A 108 6.26 -14.29 14.83
CA ASP A 108 7.26 -13.65 15.71
C ASP A 108 7.03 -12.13 15.73
N SER A 109 6.20 -11.69 16.68
CA SER A 109 5.89 -10.26 16.85
C SER A 109 7.13 -9.40 17.14
N PRO A 110 8.08 -9.82 18.02
CA PRO A 110 9.33 -9.09 18.19
C PRO A 110 10.21 -9.02 16.93
N ALA A 111 10.23 -10.06 16.10
CA ALA A 111 10.95 -10.02 14.85
C ALA A 111 10.31 -9.03 13.88
N PHE A 112 8.97 -9.00 13.78
CA PHE A 112 8.22 -8.06 12.96
C PHE A 112 8.54 -6.60 13.30
N ASP A 113 8.71 -6.27 14.58
CA ASP A 113 9.07 -4.92 15.04
C ASP A 113 10.50 -4.52 14.67
N ARG A 114 11.39 -5.49 14.53
CA ARG A 114 12.81 -5.28 14.24
C ARG A 114 13.16 -5.35 12.76
N ILE A 115 12.22 -5.72 11.88
CA ILE A 115 12.48 -5.74 10.44
C ILE A 115 12.99 -4.36 10.00
N VAL A 116 14.06 -4.36 9.22
CA VAL A 116 14.61 -3.18 8.57
C VAL A 116 14.53 -3.41 7.07
N ALA A 117 13.56 -2.79 6.43
CA ALA A 117 13.37 -2.84 4.99
C ALA A 117 12.97 -1.45 4.49
N PRO A 118 13.28 -1.08 3.25
CA PRO A 118 12.84 0.19 2.66
C PRO A 118 11.31 0.32 2.66
N ASP A 119 10.82 1.53 2.90
CA ASP A 119 9.39 1.80 2.70
C ASP A 119 9.04 1.68 1.22
N VAL A 120 7.94 1.00 0.93
CA VAL A 120 7.42 0.87 -0.43
C VAL A 120 5.92 1.08 -0.46
N GLU A 121 5.43 1.66 -1.54
CA GLU A 121 4.01 1.81 -1.80
C GLU A 121 3.63 1.09 -3.10
N ASN A 122 2.65 0.18 -2.98
CA ASN A 122 2.10 -0.59 -4.09
C ASN A 122 3.16 -1.23 -5.01
N MET A 123 4.23 -1.80 -4.43
CA MET A 123 5.22 -2.57 -5.18
C MET A 123 4.55 -3.85 -5.74
N PRO A 124 4.58 -4.11 -7.06
CA PRO A 124 3.99 -5.30 -7.61
C PRO A 124 4.77 -6.55 -7.17
N LEU A 125 4.09 -7.50 -6.54
CA LEU A 125 4.64 -8.82 -6.20
C LEU A 125 4.23 -9.89 -7.22
N LYS A 126 3.15 -9.65 -7.99
CA LYS A 126 2.61 -10.60 -8.96
C LYS A 126 1.91 -9.85 -10.08
N PHE A 127 2.11 -10.30 -11.30
CA PHE A 127 1.27 -10.01 -12.47
C PHE A 127 0.36 -11.18 -12.79
N PRO A 128 -0.76 -11.01 -13.50
CA PRO A 128 -1.57 -12.12 -13.99
C PRO A 128 -0.71 -13.17 -14.70
N GLY A 129 -0.93 -14.43 -14.35
CA GLY A 129 -0.18 -15.56 -14.92
C GLY A 129 1.24 -15.75 -14.40
N THR A 130 1.73 -14.94 -13.43
CA THR A 130 3.08 -15.12 -12.86
C THR A 130 3.03 -15.61 -11.42
N ASP A 131 4.20 -16.05 -10.92
CA ASP A 131 4.43 -16.32 -9.50
C ASP A 131 4.41 -15.01 -8.70
N VAL A 132 4.19 -15.12 -7.40
CA VAL A 132 4.49 -14.04 -6.44
C VAL A 132 5.99 -13.98 -6.21
N ARG A 133 6.59 -12.79 -6.36
CA ARG A 133 8.02 -12.55 -6.20
C ARG A 133 8.27 -11.48 -5.16
N LEU A 134 8.91 -11.86 -4.07
CA LEU A 134 9.25 -10.98 -2.96
C LEU A 134 10.75 -10.70 -2.98
N PRO A 135 11.21 -9.45 -3.18
CA PRO A 135 12.62 -9.10 -3.15
C PRO A 135 13.27 -9.45 -1.80
N ALA A 136 14.58 -9.75 -1.84
CA ALA A 136 15.33 -10.27 -0.68
C ALA A 136 15.29 -9.35 0.54
N GLU A 137 15.23 -8.03 0.34
CA GLU A 137 15.11 -7.04 1.42
C GLU A 137 13.84 -7.16 2.25
N TYR A 138 12.81 -7.84 1.71
CA TYR A 138 11.54 -8.13 2.41
C TYR A 138 11.43 -9.58 2.88
N ALA A 139 12.51 -10.37 2.83
CA ALA A 139 12.49 -11.79 3.22
C ALA A 139 11.94 -12.02 4.64
N ALA A 140 12.12 -11.06 5.54
CA ALA A 140 11.63 -11.15 6.91
C ALA A 140 10.08 -11.13 7.04
N VAL A 141 9.35 -10.71 6.00
CA VAL A 141 7.88 -10.79 5.95
C VAL A 141 7.36 -11.94 5.10
N SER A 142 8.25 -12.85 4.67
CA SER A 142 7.92 -13.95 3.78
C SER A 142 6.78 -14.84 4.29
N ASP A 143 6.73 -15.13 5.59
CA ASP A 143 5.68 -15.96 6.19
C ASP A 143 4.30 -15.29 6.16
N ILE A 144 4.26 -13.96 6.35
CA ILE A 144 3.04 -13.18 6.21
C ILE A 144 2.58 -13.21 4.74
N VAL A 145 3.49 -12.95 3.81
CA VAL A 145 3.20 -12.99 2.36
C VAL A 145 2.71 -14.38 1.94
N ARG A 146 3.40 -15.45 2.37
CA ARG A 146 3.01 -16.85 2.09
C ARG A 146 1.61 -17.14 2.58
N ARG A 147 1.29 -16.77 3.83
CA ARG A 147 -0.05 -16.98 4.40
C ARG A 147 -1.13 -16.27 3.58
N ILE A 148 -0.91 -15.02 3.22
CA ILE A 148 -1.85 -14.24 2.40
C ILE A 148 -2.03 -14.89 1.02
N VAL A 149 -0.94 -15.29 0.38
CA VAL A 149 -0.93 -15.94 -0.94
C VAL A 149 -1.74 -17.24 -0.91
N ASN A 150 -1.47 -18.10 0.09
CA ASN A 150 -2.14 -19.38 0.24
C ASN A 150 -3.64 -19.23 0.51
N VAL A 151 -4.02 -18.34 1.43
CA VAL A 151 -5.43 -18.06 1.71
C VAL A 151 -6.13 -17.52 0.46
N ARG A 152 -5.53 -16.55 -0.24
CA ARG A 152 -6.16 -15.94 -1.42
C ARG A 152 -6.30 -16.92 -2.59
N ALA A 153 -5.30 -17.79 -2.80
CA ALA A 153 -5.37 -18.84 -3.82
C ALA A 153 -6.42 -19.92 -3.46
N SER A 154 -6.53 -20.27 -2.17
CA SER A 154 -7.52 -21.25 -1.69
C SER A 154 -8.95 -20.71 -1.72
N MET A 155 -9.15 -19.39 -1.65
CA MET A 155 -10.47 -18.78 -1.85
C MET A 155 -10.98 -18.96 -3.28
N ASP A 156 -10.11 -18.74 -4.27
CA ASP A 156 -10.40 -18.91 -5.70
C ASP A 156 -9.11 -18.90 -6.52
N ALA A 157 -8.71 -20.08 -6.99
CA ALA A 157 -7.49 -20.27 -7.77
C ALA A 157 -7.51 -19.54 -9.12
N ALA A 158 -8.67 -19.49 -9.81
CA ALA A 158 -8.80 -18.83 -11.10
C ALA A 158 -8.66 -17.31 -10.93
N SER A 159 -9.38 -16.72 -9.98
CA SER A 159 -9.29 -15.31 -9.65
C SER A 159 -7.89 -14.93 -9.14
N TYR A 160 -7.23 -15.79 -8.35
CA TYR A 160 -5.84 -15.61 -7.94
C TYR A 160 -4.90 -15.52 -9.15
N HIS A 161 -5.04 -16.44 -10.11
CA HIS A 161 -4.18 -16.48 -11.29
C HIS A 161 -4.29 -15.20 -12.13
N GLU A 162 -5.49 -14.64 -12.26
CA GLU A 162 -5.79 -13.44 -13.04
C GLU A 162 -5.53 -12.12 -12.30
N SER A 163 -5.09 -12.17 -11.05
CA SER A 163 -4.92 -10.97 -10.22
C SER A 163 -3.47 -10.48 -10.18
N TYR A 164 -3.34 -9.18 -10.00
CA TYR A 164 -2.13 -8.49 -9.53
C TYR A 164 -2.06 -8.58 -8.00
N PHE A 165 -0.85 -8.61 -7.45
CA PHE A 165 -0.60 -8.44 -6.02
C PHE A 165 0.35 -7.27 -5.82
N TYR A 166 0.01 -6.41 -4.87
CA TYR A 166 0.81 -5.22 -4.55
C TYR A 166 1.13 -5.19 -3.06
N LEU A 167 2.39 -4.91 -2.73
CA LEU A 167 2.87 -4.73 -1.36
C LEU A 167 3.03 -3.25 -1.04
N THR A 168 2.50 -2.83 0.09
CA THR A 168 2.88 -1.60 0.79
C THR A 168 3.49 -2.00 2.12
N TRP A 169 4.71 -1.55 2.35
CA TRP A 169 5.43 -1.72 3.61
C TRP A 169 5.89 -0.37 4.11
N THR A 170 5.60 -0.04 5.36
CA THR A 170 6.04 1.22 5.96
C THR A 170 6.41 1.05 7.42
N GLN A 171 7.52 1.70 7.81
CA GLN A 171 7.98 1.79 9.19
C GLN A 171 8.23 3.24 9.53
N ILE A 172 7.32 3.87 10.25
CA ILE A 172 7.43 5.27 10.60
C ILE A 172 7.22 5.52 12.08
N ARG A 173 7.74 6.65 12.53
CA ARG A 173 7.46 7.23 13.84
C ARG A 173 6.35 8.28 13.69
N ILE A 174 5.27 8.09 14.42
CA ILE A 174 4.08 8.93 14.35
C ILE A 174 4.03 9.79 15.61
N ALA A 175 4.09 11.10 15.41
CA ALA A 175 4.01 12.07 16.50
C ALA A 175 2.61 12.06 17.17
N PRO A 176 2.50 12.51 18.43
CA PRO A 176 1.22 12.63 19.12
C PRO A 176 0.21 13.43 18.30
N PHE A 177 -1.05 13.01 18.33
CA PHE A 177 -2.18 13.62 17.63
C PHE A 177 -2.04 13.64 16.09
N ARG A 178 -1.26 12.71 15.55
CA ARG A 178 -1.09 12.49 14.10
C ARG A 178 -1.53 11.08 13.73
N THR A 179 -1.84 10.91 12.46
CA THR A 179 -2.11 9.62 11.81
C THR A 179 -1.01 9.32 10.78
N GLN A 180 -0.76 8.06 10.49
CA GLN A 180 0.22 7.66 9.48
C GLN A 180 -0.17 8.11 8.07
N ARG A 181 -1.46 8.06 7.77
CA ARG A 181 -2.05 8.44 6.49
C ARG A 181 -3.08 9.52 6.70
N ARG A 182 -3.65 10.04 5.59
CA ARG A 182 -4.75 11.01 5.65
C ARG A 182 -5.85 10.49 6.59
N SER A 183 -6.21 11.30 7.57
CA SER A 183 -7.33 11.04 8.48
C SER A 183 -8.66 11.04 7.73
N GLY A 184 -9.67 10.47 8.33
CA GLY A 184 -11.02 10.37 7.82
C GLY A 184 -11.39 8.99 7.34
N LEU A 185 -12.69 8.71 7.40
CA LEU A 185 -13.27 7.46 6.94
C LEU A 185 -13.13 7.31 5.43
N HIS A 186 -12.77 6.13 4.99
CA HIS A 186 -12.60 5.79 3.58
C HIS A 186 -12.74 4.27 3.37
N VAL A 187 -12.70 3.88 2.13
CA VAL A 187 -12.52 2.48 1.71
C VAL A 187 -11.32 2.38 0.77
N ASP A 188 -10.71 1.22 0.71
CA ASP A 188 -9.65 0.94 -0.25
C ASP A 188 -10.22 0.84 -1.68
N GLY A 189 -9.37 1.07 -2.66
CA GLY A 189 -9.69 0.91 -4.08
C GLY A 189 -10.43 2.06 -4.75
N MET A 190 -10.77 3.14 -4.02
CA MET A 190 -11.31 4.38 -4.61
C MET A 190 -10.78 5.62 -3.87
N GLN A 191 -11.04 6.81 -4.43
CA GLN A 191 -10.63 8.09 -3.86
C GLN A 191 -11.85 8.97 -3.49
N GLY A 192 -12.94 8.34 -3.05
CA GLY A 192 -14.19 9.02 -2.69
C GLY A 192 -15.01 9.50 -3.90
N LYS A 193 -14.60 9.12 -5.12
CA LYS A 193 -15.27 9.42 -6.39
C LYS A 193 -15.56 8.13 -7.16
N GLU A 194 -16.27 8.27 -8.27
CA GLU A 194 -16.67 7.17 -9.12
C GLU A 194 -15.53 6.16 -9.39
N ARG A 195 -15.89 4.89 -9.37
CA ARG A 195 -15.02 3.79 -9.68
C ARG A 195 -15.53 3.05 -10.92
N PRO A 196 -14.64 2.47 -11.74
CA PRO A 196 -15.07 1.61 -12.85
C PRO A 196 -15.91 0.44 -12.33
N THR A 197 -17.16 0.35 -12.76
CA THR A 197 -18.14 -0.63 -12.27
C THR A 197 -17.96 -2.03 -12.85
N LYS A 198 -17.02 -2.21 -13.81
CA LYS A 198 -16.83 -3.49 -14.51
C LYS A 198 -15.82 -4.44 -13.89
N THR A 199 -15.11 -4.00 -12.84
CA THR A 199 -14.08 -4.82 -12.19
C THR A 199 -14.57 -5.36 -10.86
N PRO A 200 -14.20 -6.60 -10.48
CA PRO A 200 -14.44 -7.12 -9.15
C PRO A 200 -13.81 -6.22 -8.07
N PRO A 201 -14.40 -6.19 -6.87
CA PRO A 201 -13.78 -5.53 -5.72
C PRO A 201 -12.39 -6.08 -5.41
N GLU A 202 -11.54 -5.23 -4.88
CA GLU A 202 -10.23 -5.65 -4.39
C GLU A 202 -10.38 -6.42 -3.08
N THR A 203 -9.45 -7.36 -2.86
CA THR A 203 -9.24 -7.96 -1.54
C THR A 203 -7.96 -7.39 -0.98
N THR A 204 -8.04 -6.77 0.19
CA THR A 204 -6.89 -6.17 0.87
C THR A 204 -6.59 -6.94 2.14
N PHE A 205 -5.31 -7.13 2.41
CA PHE A 205 -4.79 -7.73 3.63
C PHE A 205 -3.94 -6.72 4.37
N ILE A 206 -4.16 -6.59 5.67
CA ILE A 206 -3.45 -5.63 6.52
C ILE A 206 -2.95 -6.27 7.80
N VAL A 207 -1.81 -5.80 8.28
CA VAL A 207 -1.30 -6.09 9.63
C VAL A 207 -0.45 -4.92 10.12
N SER A 208 -0.49 -4.65 11.42
CA SER A 208 0.37 -3.65 12.06
C SER A 208 0.75 -4.07 13.48
N ASN A 209 1.88 -3.57 13.95
CA ASN A 209 2.33 -3.79 15.33
C ASN A 209 1.66 -2.85 16.34
N SER A 210 1.23 -1.69 15.89
CA SER A 210 0.66 -0.64 16.74
C SER A 210 -0.29 0.23 15.91
N LEU A 211 -1.12 1.02 16.58
CA LEU A 211 -2.12 1.88 15.95
C LEU A 211 -2.91 1.13 14.87
N PRO A 212 -3.59 0.04 15.25
CA PRO A 212 -4.35 -0.77 14.30
C PRO A 212 -5.42 0.07 13.61
N THR A 213 -5.87 -0.40 12.45
CA THR A 213 -6.91 0.28 11.68
C THR A 213 -8.22 0.30 12.46
N VAL A 214 -8.90 1.44 12.44
CA VAL A 214 -10.24 1.62 13.03
C VAL A 214 -11.27 1.30 11.95
N PHE A 215 -12.20 0.39 12.24
CA PHE A 215 -13.32 0.02 11.38
C PHE A 215 -14.63 0.46 11.98
N VAL A 216 -15.67 0.53 11.15
CA VAL A 216 -17.02 0.89 11.59
C VAL A 216 -17.98 -0.28 11.39
N ASN A 217 -18.58 -0.75 12.47
CA ASN A 217 -19.61 -1.79 12.46
C ASN A 217 -20.98 -1.21 12.13
N GLN A 218 -21.13 -0.76 10.86
CA GLN A 218 -22.33 -0.07 10.38
C GLN A 218 -22.49 -0.28 8.87
N VAL A 219 -23.71 -0.29 8.39
CA VAL A 219 -24.07 -0.19 6.97
C VAL A 219 -24.29 1.28 6.59
N TYR A 220 -24.20 1.60 5.29
CA TYR A 220 -24.33 2.97 4.79
C TYR A 220 -25.36 3.05 3.68
N ASP A 221 -26.27 4.01 3.79
CA ASP A 221 -27.24 4.32 2.73
C ASP A 221 -26.62 5.28 1.71
N VAL A 222 -25.96 4.69 0.72
CA VAL A 222 -25.27 5.45 -0.33
C VAL A 222 -25.64 4.98 -1.74
N LYS A 223 -26.66 4.16 -1.88
CA LYS A 223 -27.07 3.56 -3.15
C LYS A 223 -27.30 4.60 -4.26
N ASN A 224 -27.92 5.72 -3.93
CA ASN A 224 -28.24 6.81 -4.85
C ASN A 224 -27.29 7.98 -4.77
N PHE A 225 -26.12 7.80 -4.13
CA PHE A 225 -25.15 8.87 -3.93
C PHE A 225 -24.43 9.19 -5.25
N ASP A 226 -24.43 10.47 -5.63
CA ASP A 226 -23.76 10.96 -6.84
C ASP A 226 -22.25 11.15 -6.59
N THR A 227 -21.47 10.10 -6.83
CA THR A 227 -20.00 10.13 -6.64
C THR A 227 -19.28 10.97 -7.70
N ALA A 228 -19.91 11.30 -8.83
CA ALA A 228 -19.32 12.22 -9.80
C ALA A 228 -19.32 13.65 -9.27
N ARG A 229 -20.33 14.02 -8.48
CA ARG A 229 -20.52 15.36 -7.93
C ARG A 229 -19.95 15.50 -6.52
N TYR A 230 -20.11 14.50 -5.66
CA TYR A 230 -19.80 14.57 -4.24
C TYR A 230 -18.75 13.51 -3.84
N ASN A 231 -18.05 13.77 -2.75
CA ASN A 231 -17.07 12.84 -2.19
C ASN A 231 -17.74 11.88 -1.21
N LEU A 232 -17.79 10.59 -1.56
CA LEU A 232 -18.39 9.53 -0.75
C LEU A 232 -17.79 9.41 0.67
N PHE A 233 -16.52 9.73 0.85
CA PHE A 233 -15.88 9.66 2.16
C PHE A 233 -16.45 10.67 3.15
N ARG A 234 -16.91 11.83 2.67
CA ARG A 234 -17.64 12.80 3.51
C ARG A 234 -19.01 12.28 3.92
N GLU A 235 -19.65 11.50 3.05
CA GLU A 235 -20.93 10.88 3.35
C GLU A 235 -20.78 9.81 4.43
N PHE A 236 -19.71 8.99 4.37
CA PHE A 236 -19.41 8.06 5.45
C PHE A 236 -19.24 8.76 6.79
N GLU A 237 -18.49 9.87 6.83
CA GLU A 237 -18.34 10.65 8.07
C GLU A 237 -19.70 11.21 8.58
N ALA A 238 -20.57 11.66 7.68
CA ALA A 238 -21.87 12.23 8.04
C ALA A 238 -22.86 11.19 8.59
N GLN A 239 -22.80 9.94 8.09
CA GLN A 239 -23.68 8.85 8.51
C GLN A 239 -23.13 8.07 9.71
N THR A 240 -21.84 8.17 10.03
CA THR A 240 -21.20 7.30 11.02
C THR A 240 -21.63 7.64 12.45
N ASP A 241 -22.12 6.62 13.16
CA ASP A 241 -22.17 6.64 14.60
C ASP A 241 -20.83 6.13 15.16
N HIS A 242 -20.02 7.02 15.69
CA HIS A 242 -18.70 6.71 16.22
C HIS A 242 -18.69 5.70 17.38
N ARG A 243 -19.85 5.40 17.98
CA ARG A 243 -19.99 4.31 18.98
C ARG A 243 -19.86 2.94 18.33
N ASN A 244 -20.03 2.82 17.02
CA ASN A 244 -19.84 1.62 16.25
C ASN A 244 -18.39 1.41 15.80
N GLU A 245 -17.47 2.31 16.12
CA GLU A 245 -16.06 2.15 15.80
C GLU A 245 -15.40 1.10 16.71
N PHE A 246 -14.53 0.31 16.11
CA PHE A 246 -13.67 -0.62 16.81
C PHE A 246 -12.30 -0.73 16.13
N THR A 247 -11.31 -1.22 16.84
CA THR A 247 -9.97 -1.46 16.32
C THR A 247 -9.73 -2.95 16.12
N THR A 248 -8.93 -3.29 15.13
CA THR A 248 -8.36 -4.63 14.98
C THR A 248 -7.25 -4.86 16.01
N ASP A 249 -6.84 -6.11 16.20
CA ASP A 249 -5.73 -6.45 17.10
C ASP A 249 -4.37 -6.22 16.41
N PRO A 250 -3.34 -5.75 17.15
CA PRO A 250 -1.98 -5.74 16.68
C PRO A 250 -1.49 -7.15 16.33
N TYR A 251 -0.59 -7.25 15.34
CA TYR A 251 0.03 -8.50 14.87
C TYR A 251 -0.93 -9.55 14.31
N VAL A 252 -2.21 -9.25 14.18
CA VAL A 252 -3.18 -10.11 13.48
C VAL A 252 -3.30 -9.64 12.03
N ILE A 253 -3.27 -10.60 11.10
CA ILE A 253 -3.45 -10.37 9.67
C ILE A 253 -4.94 -10.39 9.39
N TYR A 254 -5.47 -9.27 8.91
CA TYR A 254 -6.88 -9.14 8.55
C TYR A 254 -7.06 -9.05 7.04
N MET A 255 -8.06 -9.73 6.55
CA MET A 255 -8.59 -9.61 5.19
C MET A 255 -9.79 -8.67 5.21
N ILE A 256 -9.83 -7.72 4.28
CA ILE A 256 -10.93 -6.78 4.07
C ILE A 256 -11.29 -6.71 2.58
N ASP A 257 -12.50 -6.32 2.29
CA ASP A 257 -12.94 -5.99 0.93
C ASP A 257 -12.99 -4.48 0.69
N ALA A 258 -13.41 -4.10 -0.52
CA ALA A 258 -13.51 -2.71 -0.95
C ALA A 258 -14.70 -1.94 -0.35
N PHE A 259 -15.47 -2.54 0.55
CA PHE A 259 -16.65 -1.92 1.20
C PHE A 259 -16.48 -1.76 2.71
N ALA A 260 -15.41 -2.30 3.27
CA ALA A 260 -15.09 -2.13 4.70
C ALA A 260 -14.67 -0.69 4.99
N VAL A 261 -15.58 0.11 5.54
CA VAL A 261 -15.32 1.51 5.88
C VAL A 261 -14.39 1.58 7.09
N HIS A 262 -13.29 2.32 6.94
CA HIS A 262 -12.24 2.38 7.96
C HIS A 262 -11.47 3.71 7.93
N ARG A 263 -10.66 3.93 8.97
CA ARG A 263 -9.75 5.07 9.07
C ARG A 263 -8.46 4.68 9.81
N PRO A 264 -7.36 5.44 9.62
CA PRO A 264 -6.17 5.25 10.44
C PRO A 264 -6.43 5.68 11.88
N GLN A 265 -5.86 4.95 12.83
CA GLN A 265 -5.88 5.37 14.23
C GLN A 265 -4.92 6.54 14.46
N MET A 266 -5.36 7.51 15.28
CA MET A 266 -4.53 8.63 15.72
C MET A 266 -3.64 8.19 16.88
N ALA A 267 -2.36 8.54 16.83
CA ALA A 267 -1.43 8.32 17.91
C ALA A 267 -1.69 9.27 19.08
N LEU A 268 -1.83 8.75 20.29
CA LEU A 268 -1.95 9.58 21.51
C LEU A 268 -0.59 9.96 22.08
N ARG A 269 0.46 9.25 21.70
CA ARG A 269 1.86 9.47 22.07
C ARG A 269 2.76 9.17 20.89
N ASP A 270 4.01 9.57 20.98
CA ASP A 270 5.02 9.19 20.01
C ASP A 270 5.07 7.66 19.86
N THR A 271 4.77 7.16 18.67
CA THR A 271 4.57 5.73 18.43
C THR A 271 5.29 5.30 17.15
N ARG A 272 6.14 4.27 17.25
CA ARG A 272 6.69 3.59 16.08
C ARG A 272 5.64 2.62 15.56
N ARG A 273 5.32 2.73 14.27
CA ARG A 273 4.38 1.85 13.59
C ARG A 273 5.04 1.13 12.45
N THR A 274 4.93 -0.19 12.46
CA THR A 274 5.21 -1.06 11.33
C THR A 274 3.88 -1.48 10.72
N PHE A 275 3.73 -1.29 9.42
CA PHE A 275 2.48 -1.59 8.71
C PHE A 275 2.77 -2.29 7.39
N LEU A 276 2.09 -3.41 7.17
CA LEU A 276 2.09 -4.14 5.91
C LEU A 276 0.66 -4.15 5.36
N LYS A 277 0.53 -3.82 4.06
CA LYS A 277 -0.69 -4.00 3.30
C LYS A 277 -0.37 -4.77 2.02
N MET A 278 -1.16 -5.80 1.72
CA MET A 278 -1.17 -6.43 0.41
C MET A 278 -2.54 -6.26 -0.24
N VAL A 279 -2.55 -5.83 -1.48
CA VAL A 279 -3.77 -5.70 -2.28
C VAL A 279 -3.74 -6.73 -3.39
N CYS A 280 -4.82 -7.51 -3.49
CA CYS A 280 -5.10 -8.38 -4.61
C CYS A 280 -6.19 -7.72 -5.47
N SER A 281 -5.85 -7.36 -6.71
CA SER A 281 -6.72 -6.60 -7.60
C SER A 281 -6.66 -7.14 -9.03
N ARG A 282 -7.74 -6.98 -9.79
CA ARG A 282 -7.73 -7.21 -11.24
C ARG A 282 -7.35 -5.95 -12.04
N ILE A 283 -7.08 -4.85 -11.34
CA ILE A 283 -6.67 -3.58 -11.93
C ILE A 283 -5.16 -3.43 -11.79
N ASP A 284 -4.49 -3.05 -12.87
CA ASP A 284 -3.08 -2.65 -12.84
C ASP A 284 -2.96 -1.27 -12.15
N PHE A 285 -2.23 -1.23 -11.03
CA PHE A 285 -1.94 0.01 -10.32
C PHE A 285 -0.75 0.72 -10.96
N ASN A 286 -1.03 1.50 -11.98
CA ASN A 286 0.00 2.18 -12.74
C ASN A 286 0.10 3.66 -12.34
N ARG A 287 0.66 3.91 -11.13
CA ARG A 287 0.85 5.26 -10.60
C ARG A 287 2.34 5.61 -10.53
N PRO A 288 2.73 6.88 -10.80
CA PRO A 288 4.15 7.28 -10.78
C PRO A 288 4.87 7.00 -9.46
N GLN A 289 4.16 7.05 -8.34
CA GLN A 289 4.70 6.83 -7.01
C GLN A 289 4.80 5.35 -6.59
N ASN A 290 4.27 4.42 -7.39
CA ASN A 290 4.40 3.01 -7.08
C ASN A 290 5.86 2.57 -7.17
N ALA A 291 6.29 1.75 -6.23
CA ALA A 291 7.63 1.16 -6.26
C ALA A 291 7.73 0.10 -7.36
N ASP A 292 8.92 -0.02 -7.95
CA ASP A 292 9.24 -1.11 -8.87
C ASP A 292 9.70 -2.35 -8.09
N ASN A 293 9.39 -3.54 -8.60
CA ASN A 293 9.94 -4.78 -8.08
C ASN A 293 11.10 -5.24 -8.98
N PRO A 294 12.33 -5.30 -8.46
CA PRO A 294 13.51 -5.65 -9.25
C PRO A 294 13.51 -7.08 -9.79
N MET A 295 12.65 -7.96 -9.26
CA MET A 295 12.51 -9.33 -9.73
C MET A 295 11.67 -9.47 -11.02
N PHE A 296 11.14 -8.37 -11.54
CA PHE A 296 10.43 -8.32 -12.82
C PHE A 296 11.16 -7.40 -13.80
N ASP A 297 11.45 -7.89 -15.00
CA ASP A 297 12.06 -7.09 -16.08
C ASP A 297 11.13 -5.99 -16.62
N ARG A 298 9.88 -6.01 -16.20
CA ARG A 298 8.87 -5.08 -16.63
C ARG A 298 9.02 -3.75 -15.91
N LYS A 299 9.60 -2.75 -16.58
CA LYS A 299 9.37 -1.36 -16.23
C LYS A 299 7.90 -1.07 -16.48
N ILE A 300 7.12 -0.91 -15.41
CA ILE A 300 5.73 -0.47 -15.55
C ILE A 300 5.77 0.91 -16.19
N ALA A 301 5.16 1.06 -17.36
CA ALA A 301 4.99 2.37 -17.96
C ALA A 301 4.11 3.18 -17.01
N LYS A 302 4.72 4.06 -16.22
CA LYS A 302 4.00 4.90 -15.25
C LYS A 302 3.20 5.93 -16.02
N ILE A 303 1.89 5.95 -15.82
CA ILE A 303 1.00 6.94 -16.44
C ILE A 303 1.11 8.24 -15.66
N GLU A 304 1.44 9.33 -16.37
CA GLU A 304 1.47 10.68 -15.78
C GLU A 304 0.12 11.06 -15.18
N PRO A 305 0.09 11.73 -14.00
CA PRO A 305 -1.15 12.17 -13.38
C PRO A 305 -1.91 13.13 -14.33
N GLY A 306 -3.09 12.74 -14.78
CA GLY A 306 -3.94 13.55 -15.67
C GLY A 306 -4.28 12.91 -17.00
N LEU A 307 -3.64 11.79 -17.38
CA LEU A 307 -4.08 11.00 -18.52
C LEU A 307 -5.22 10.08 -18.11
N ASP A 308 -6.37 10.28 -18.71
CA ASP A 308 -7.58 9.49 -18.48
C ASP A 308 -7.32 8.01 -18.84
N LEU A 309 -7.55 7.11 -17.90
CA LEU A 309 -7.40 5.66 -18.08
C LEU A 309 -8.20 5.12 -19.28
N GLN A 310 -9.27 5.79 -19.69
CA GLN A 310 -10.06 5.39 -20.87
C GLN A 310 -9.32 5.61 -22.20
N ASN A 311 -8.45 6.60 -22.27
CA ASN A 311 -7.66 6.88 -23.48
C ASN A 311 -6.42 6.00 -23.59
N SER A 312 -5.88 5.48 -22.49
CA SER A 312 -4.69 4.63 -22.50
C SER A 312 -4.99 3.20 -22.99
N LEU A 313 -6.21 2.69 -22.78
CA LEU A 313 -6.65 1.39 -23.29
C LEU A 313 -6.93 1.40 -24.83
N ALA A 314 -7.17 2.56 -25.41
CA ALA A 314 -7.36 2.72 -26.86
C ALA A 314 -6.04 2.69 -27.65
N LEU A 315 -4.89 2.92 -27.01
CA LEU A 315 -3.56 2.91 -27.63
C LEU A 315 -2.87 1.53 -27.60
N LEU A 316 -3.49 0.54 -26.94
CA LEU A 316 -2.99 -0.84 -26.82
C LEU A 316 -3.79 -1.85 -27.66
N ARG A 317 -4.63 -1.37 -28.59
CA ARG A 317 -5.33 -2.19 -29.58
C ARG A 317 -4.67 -2.13 -30.95
#